data_ea94b80608e8b5697b2930c61e81d728
#
_entry.id   ea94b80608e8b5697b2930c61e81d728
#
_cell.length_a   1.000
_cell.length_b   1.000
_cell.length_c   1.000
_cell.angle_alpha   90.00
_cell.angle_beta   90.00
_cell.angle_gamma   90.00
#
_symmetry.space_group_name_H-M   'P 1'
#
loop_
_entity.id
_entity.type
_entity.pdbx_description
1 polymer ?
#
loop_
_entity_poly.entity_id
_entity_poly.type
_entity_poly.pdbx_seq_one_letter_code
_entity_poly.pdbx_strand_id
1 'polypeptide(L)'
;MKIARFFAVIFGCIGTVLLLGSMGFFLLSRNAGVRVPELPPEAVAVSEDFVQALDRGDLEAAARLMYGQPDLGVGGIPETPESAQLWEAFCNSISVELSETWTVEQSALVRTGSITVLDISAVLGKLPERVQSLLDQKVAAAENLSEIYDEHNEFREDLVDGVLQEALQQGLAQDARPVTREMTLKLVNRDGQWWVVPHQNLLQTLGGLA
;
A
#
# COMPACT_ATOMS: atom_id res chain seq x y z
N MET A 1 -17.08 34.89 -53.47
CA MET A 1 -16.62 33.49 -53.74
C MET A 1 -15.10 33.29 -53.69
N LYS A 2 -14.24 34.27 -53.77
CA LYS A 2 -12.77 34.11 -53.74
C LYS A 2 -12.19 34.03 -52.32
N ILE A 3 -12.80 34.68 -51.33
CA ILE A 3 -12.33 34.72 -49.93
C ILE A 3 -12.49 33.35 -49.21
N ALA A 4 -13.62 32.65 -49.46
CA ALA A 4 -13.87 31.34 -48.85
C ALA A 4 -12.88 30.24 -49.28
N ARG A 5 -12.40 30.33 -50.54
CA ARG A 5 -11.37 29.40 -51.06
C ARG A 5 -9.99 29.68 -50.45
N PHE A 6 -9.67 30.95 -50.17
CA PHE A 6 -8.41 31.33 -49.54
C PHE A 6 -8.32 30.80 -48.09
N PHE A 7 -9.38 30.90 -47.31
CA PHE A 7 -9.44 30.37 -45.96
C PHE A 7 -9.39 28.83 -45.95
N ALA A 8 -10.04 28.16 -46.90
CA ALA A 8 -10.00 26.69 -46.99
C ALA A 8 -8.58 26.16 -47.26
N VAL A 9 -7.78 26.87 -48.05
CA VAL A 9 -6.38 26.48 -48.34
C VAL A 9 -5.48 26.70 -47.12
N ILE A 10 -5.64 27.81 -46.39
CA ILE A 10 -4.85 28.11 -45.20
C ILE A 10 -5.17 27.10 -44.07
N PHE A 11 -6.44 26.80 -43.83
CA PHE A 11 -6.83 25.81 -42.82
C PHE A 11 -6.40 24.38 -43.22
N GLY A 12 -6.44 24.04 -44.50
CA GLY A 12 -5.93 22.78 -45.03
C GLY A 12 -4.43 22.62 -44.81
N CYS A 13 -3.63 23.65 -45.06
CA CYS A 13 -2.18 23.66 -44.86
C CYS A 13 -1.79 23.57 -43.38
N ILE A 14 -2.48 24.29 -42.48
CA ILE A 14 -2.24 24.27 -41.05
C ILE A 14 -2.60 22.90 -40.48
N GLY A 15 -3.73 22.31 -40.90
CA GLY A 15 -4.15 20.97 -40.47
C GLY A 15 -3.16 19.89 -40.90
N THR A 16 -2.60 19.97 -42.12
CA THR A 16 -1.62 18.98 -42.60
C THR A 16 -0.27 19.10 -41.87
N VAL A 17 0.19 20.31 -41.56
CA VAL A 17 1.42 20.54 -40.80
C VAL A 17 1.31 20.02 -39.36
N LEU A 18 0.14 20.24 -38.70
CA LEU A 18 -0.11 19.72 -37.36
C LEU A 18 -0.20 18.18 -37.35
N LEU A 19 -0.84 17.58 -38.37
CA LEU A 19 -0.92 16.11 -38.48
C LEU A 19 0.45 15.47 -38.77
N LEU A 20 1.25 16.07 -39.64
CA LEU A 20 2.59 15.58 -39.94
C LEU A 20 3.55 15.82 -38.76
N GLY A 21 3.41 16.93 -38.04
CA GLY A 21 4.19 17.22 -36.84
C GLY A 21 3.87 16.25 -35.69
N SER A 22 2.61 15.92 -35.46
CA SER A 22 2.19 14.98 -34.44
C SER A 22 2.60 13.55 -34.78
N MET A 23 2.52 13.17 -36.08
CA MET A 23 2.94 11.84 -36.52
C MET A 23 4.46 11.70 -36.52
N GLY A 24 5.22 12.74 -36.85
CA GLY A 24 6.68 12.81 -36.75
C GLY A 24 7.15 12.73 -35.29
N PHE A 25 6.48 13.42 -34.38
CA PHE A 25 6.79 13.34 -32.95
C PHE A 25 6.47 11.96 -32.36
N PHE A 26 5.37 11.32 -32.79
CA PHE A 26 5.01 9.97 -32.37
C PHE A 26 5.96 8.91 -32.92
N LEU A 27 6.46 9.08 -34.15
CA LEU A 27 7.46 8.17 -34.75
C LEU A 27 8.86 8.39 -34.17
N LEU A 28 9.23 9.64 -33.84
CA LEU A 28 10.49 9.94 -33.16
C LEU A 28 10.49 9.47 -31.70
N SER A 29 9.38 9.60 -31.00
CA SER A 29 9.26 9.05 -29.64
C SER A 29 9.24 7.53 -29.60
N ARG A 30 8.78 6.87 -30.67
CA ARG A 30 8.74 5.41 -30.77
C ARG A 30 10.09 4.81 -31.20
N ASN A 31 10.95 5.62 -31.87
CA ASN A 31 12.29 5.21 -32.29
C ASN A 31 13.43 5.78 -31.41
N ALA A 32 13.14 6.70 -30.52
CA ALA A 32 13.99 6.93 -29.37
C ALA A 32 13.83 5.70 -28.46
N GLY A 33 14.40 4.58 -28.88
CA GLY A 33 14.72 3.53 -27.96
C GLY A 33 15.59 4.19 -26.89
N VAL A 34 14.97 4.61 -25.80
CA VAL A 34 15.69 4.96 -24.59
C VAL A 34 16.46 3.69 -24.31
N ARG A 35 17.76 3.66 -24.67
CA ARG A 35 18.67 2.65 -24.16
C ARG A 35 18.49 2.77 -22.65
N VAL A 36 17.77 1.82 -22.09
CA VAL A 36 17.76 1.65 -20.64
C VAL A 36 19.24 1.59 -20.30
N PRO A 37 19.80 2.57 -19.60
CA PRO A 37 21.20 2.51 -19.20
C PRO A 37 21.35 1.18 -18.47
N GLU A 38 22.45 0.49 -18.68
CA GLU A 38 22.74 -0.76 -18.00
C GLU A 38 22.43 -0.57 -16.51
N LEU A 39 21.40 -1.28 -16.04
CA LEU A 39 20.90 -1.07 -14.68
C LEU A 39 22.00 -1.43 -13.69
N PRO A 40 22.36 -0.55 -12.77
CA PRO A 40 23.34 -0.90 -11.74
C PRO A 40 22.84 -2.13 -10.96
N PRO A 41 23.63 -3.21 -10.90
CA PRO A 41 23.21 -4.43 -10.21
C PRO A 41 22.87 -4.20 -8.74
N GLU A 42 23.52 -3.22 -8.11
CA GLU A 42 23.24 -2.83 -6.72
C GLU A 42 21.86 -2.19 -6.57
N ALA A 43 21.39 -1.42 -7.56
CA ALA A 43 20.05 -0.84 -7.54
C ALA A 43 18.99 -1.92 -7.70
N VAL A 44 19.24 -2.89 -8.58
CA VAL A 44 18.34 -4.04 -8.77
C VAL A 44 18.25 -4.85 -7.48
N ALA A 45 19.38 -5.15 -6.84
CA ALA A 45 19.43 -5.86 -5.58
C ALA A 45 18.64 -5.16 -4.49
N VAL A 46 18.84 -3.84 -4.29
CA VAL A 46 18.07 -3.06 -3.30
C VAL A 46 16.56 -3.09 -3.59
N SER A 47 16.17 -3.03 -4.88
CA SER A 47 14.74 -3.15 -5.26
C SER A 47 14.18 -4.52 -4.89
N GLU A 48 14.90 -5.59 -5.17
CA GLU A 48 14.48 -6.97 -4.89
C GLU A 48 14.44 -7.24 -3.39
N ASP A 49 15.46 -6.82 -2.64
CA ASP A 49 15.52 -6.95 -1.19
C ASP A 49 14.37 -6.20 -0.52
N PHE A 50 14.03 -5.00 -1.02
CA PHE A 50 12.92 -4.22 -0.53
C PHE A 50 11.56 -4.90 -0.75
N VAL A 51 11.32 -5.40 -1.97
CA VAL A 51 10.10 -6.16 -2.29
C VAL A 51 10.02 -7.42 -1.43
N GLN A 52 11.12 -8.16 -1.32
CA GLN A 52 11.16 -9.38 -0.51
C GLN A 52 10.92 -9.11 0.97
N ALA A 53 11.41 -7.99 1.52
CA ALA A 53 11.12 -7.59 2.89
C ALA A 53 9.63 -7.30 3.08
N LEU A 54 9.00 -6.58 2.14
CA LEU A 54 7.56 -6.31 2.17
C LEU A 54 6.73 -7.60 2.06
N ASP A 55 7.03 -8.47 1.11
CA ASP A 55 6.32 -9.75 0.91
C ASP A 55 6.43 -10.70 2.12
N ARG A 56 7.46 -10.53 2.94
CA ARG A 56 7.61 -11.24 4.22
C ARG A 56 6.93 -10.54 5.39
N GLY A 57 6.36 -9.36 5.18
CA GLY A 57 5.84 -8.52 6.26
C GLY A 57 6.92 -7.93 7.17
N ASP A 58 8.21 -7.99 6.76
CA ASP A 58 9.34 -7.44 7.54
C ASP A 58 9.50 -5.95 7.24
N LEU A 59 8.62 -5.15 7.84
CA LEU A 59 8.61 -3.70 7.63
C LEU A 59 9.86 -3.02 8.20
N GLU A 60 10.51 -3.61 9.20
CA GLU A 60 11.76 -3.10 9.74
C GLU A 60 12.91 -3.26 8.74
N ALA A 61 13.02 -4.43 8.10
CA ALA A 61 13.99 -4.65 7.04
C ALA A 61 13.71 -3.74 5.83
N ALA A 62 12.44 -3.56 5.45
CA ALA A 62 12.07 -2.63 4.39
C ALA A 62 12.44 -1.18 4.73
N ALA A 63 12.19 -0.72 5.96
CA ALA A 63 12.55 0.62 6.42
C ALA A 63 14.05 0.88 6.37
N ARG A 64 14.88 -0.12 6.68
CA ARG A 64 16.35 -0.01 6.61
C ARG A 64 16.87 0.24 5.20
N LEU A 65 16.14 -0.16 4.17
CA LEU A 65 16.48 0.07 2.76
C LEU A 65 15.97 1.43 2.26
N MET A 66 15.16 2.13 3.04
CA MET A 66 14.60 3.43 2.69
C MET A 66 15.49 4.58 3.13
N TYR A 67 15.58 5.62 2.30
CA TYR A 67 16.30 6.82 2.62
C TYR A 67 15.68 7.53 3.84
N GLY A 68 16.51 7.80 4.86
CA GLY A 68 16.06 8.39 6.12
C GLY A 68 15.43 7.39 7.11
N GLN A 69 15.36 6.12 6.74
CA GLN A 69 14.87 5.01 7.57
C GLN A 69 13.57 5.38 8.33
N PRO A 70 12.48 5.67 7.60
CA PRO A 70 11.22 6.07 8.22
C PRO A 70 10.69 4.98 9.14
N ASP A 71 9.99 5.36 10.20
CA ASP A 71 9.20 4.41 10.97
C ASP A 71 7.96 4.00 10.13
N LEU A 72 7.87 2.73 9.80
CA LEU A 72 6.74 2.16 9.07
C LEU A 72 5.65 1.61 10.02
N GLY A 73 5.52 2.19 11.20
CA GLY A 73 4.54 1.80 12.21
C GLY A 73 5.03 0.68 13.15
N VAL A 74 6.26 0.21 12.99
CA VAL A 74 6.83 -0.87 13.83
C VAL A 74 7.01 -0.42 15.28
N GLY A 75 7.36 0.86 15.50
CA GLY A 75 7.56 1.42 16.85
C GLY A 75 6.27 1.74 17.61
N GLY A 76 5.11 1.66 16.96
CA GLY A 76 3.80 1.98 17.52
C GLY A 76 2.87 0.80 17.73
N ILE A 77 3.36 -0.43 17.61
CA ILE A 77 2.54 -1.63 17.81
C ILE A 77 2.15 -1.68 19.29
N PRO A 78 0.85 -1.61 19.60
CA PRO A 78 0.41 -1.70 20.97
C PRO A 78 0.83 -3.03 21.60
N GLU A 79 1.10 -3.00 22.90
CA GLU A 79 1.61 -4.15 23.66
C GLU A 79 0.51 -5.20 23.96
N THR A 80 -0.67 -5.11 23.33
CA THR A 80 -1.75 -6.05 23.60
C THR A 80 -1.76 -7.22 22.60
N PRO A 81 -2.16 -8.42 23.01
CA PRO A 81 -2.23 -9.60 22.13
C PRO A 81 -3.12 -9.36 20.88
N GLU A 82 -4.20 -8.60 21.05
CA GLU A 82 -5.18 -8.30 19.99
C GLU A 82 -4.59 -7.42 18.91
N SER A 83 -3.84 -6.37 19.31
CA SER A 83 -3.18 -5.50 18.35
C SER A 83 -2.01 -6.19 17.67
N ALA A 84 -1.30 -7.08 18.36
CA ALA A 84 -0.29 -7.93 17.74
C ALA A 84 -0.92 -8.84 16.67
N GLN A 85 -2.09 -9.43 16.94
CA GLN A 85 -2.81 -10.26 15.97
C GLN A 85 -3.25 -9.49 14.73
N LEU A 86 -3.78 -8.27 14.90
CA LEU A 86 -4.16 -7.41 13.77
C LEU A 86 -2.94 -7.01 12.94
N TRP A 87 -1.85 -6.65 13.61
CA TRP A 87 -0.61 -6.27 12.97
C TRP A 87 0.01 -7.44 12.18
N GLU A 88 0.05 -8.62 12.79
CA GLU A 88 0.52 -9.83 12.12
C GLU A 88 -0.33 -10.16 10.89
N ALA A 89 -1.65 -10.09 11.00
CA ALA A 89 -2.55 -10.29 9.87
C ALA A 89 -2.31 -9.27 8.75
N PHE A 90 -2.10 -8.00 9.10
CA PHE A 90 -1.74 -6.95 8.16
C PHE A 90 -0.41 -7.23 7.47
N CYS A 91 0.67 -7.45 8.23
CA CYS A 91 2.00 -7.72 7.69
C CYS A 91 2.02 -8.95 6.77
N ASN A 92 1.37 -10.04 7.18
CA ASN A 92 1.28 -11.25 6.37
C ASN A 92 0.43 -11.12 5.10
N SER A 93 -0.34 -10.03 4.98
CA SER A 93 -1.16 -9.75 3.81
C SER A 93 -0.45 -8.93 2.72
N ILE A 94 0.71 -8.36 3.04
CA ILE A 94 1.44 -7.50 2.11
C ILE A 94 1.94 -8.34 0.95
N SER A 95 1.64 -7.91 -0.27
CA SER A 95 2.16 -8.49 -1.50
C SER A 95 2.45 -7.40 -2.51
N VAL A 96 3.61 -7.45 -3.15
CA VAL A 96 4.09 -6.43 -4.07
C VAL A 96 4.33 -7.03 -5.45
N GLU A 97 3.73 -6.43 -6.46
CA GLU A 97 3.96 -6.76 -7.86
C GLU A 97 4.55 -5.56 -8.58
N LEU A 98 5.81 -5.63 -9.01
CA LEU A 98 6.46 -4.58 -9.78
C LEU A 98 6.61 -4.98 -11.24
N SER A 99 6.46 -4.00 -12.13
CA SER A 99 6.73 -4.20 -13.56
C SER A 99 8.22 -4.52 -13.77
N GLU A 100 8.55 -5.26 -14.81
CA GLU A 100 9.94 -5.52 -15.21
C GLU A 100 10.61 -4.28 -15.81
N THR A 101 9.81 -3.29 -16.20
CA THR A 101 10.29 -2.10 -16.90
C THR A 101 10.81 -1.06 -15.91
N TRP A 102 12.03 -0.62 -16.14
CA TRP A 102 12.65 0.48 -15.43
C TRP A 102 12.59 1.76 -16.26
N THR A 103 12.33 2.87 -15.60
CA THR A 103 12.42 4.23 -16.18
C THR A 103 13.43 5.06 -15.40
N VAL A 104 13.96 6.11 -16.03
CA VAL A 104 14.88 7.04 -15.36
C VAL A 104 14.20 8.40 -15.27
N GLU A 105 14.03 8.91 -14.05
CA GLU A 105 13.45 10.21 -13.76
C GLU A 105 14.40 11.03 -12.90
N GLN A 106 14.91 12.15 -13.41
CA GLN A 106 15.77 13.08 -12.66
C GLN A 106 16.91 12.37 -11.89
N SER A 107 17.60 11.43 -12.54
CA SER A 107 18.67 10.62 -11.96
C SER A 107 18.22 9.57 -10.93
N ALA A 108 16.94 9.30 -10.82
CA ALA A 108 16.41 8.19 -10.06
C ALA A 108 15.98 7.06 -11.00
N LEU A 109 16.12 5.83 -10.53
CA LEU A 109 15.53 4.67 -11.17
C LEU A 109 14.13 4.45 -10.61
N VAL A 110 13.16 4.22 -11.49
CA VAL A 110 11.75 4.11 -11.12
C VAL A 110 11.16 2.83 -11.69
N ARG A 111 10.42 2.12 -10.88
CA ARG A 111 9.52 1.01 -11.26
C ARG A 111 8.11 1.32 -10.79
N THR A 112 7.14 0.97 -11.59
CA THR A 112 5.71 1.04 -11.21
C THR A 112 5.18 -0.36 -10.96
N GLY A 113 4.14 -0.46 -10.19
CA GLY A 113 3.49 -1.73 -9.88
C GLY A 113 2.30 -1.55 -8.97
N SER A 114 2.00 -2.57 -8.21
CA SER A 114 0.93 -2.56 -7.23
C SER A 114 1.39 -3.15 -5.91
N ILE A 115 0.76 -2.70 -4.84
CA ILE A 115 0.87 -3.27 -3.50
C ILE A 115 -0.53 -3.66 -3.03
N THR A 116 -0.66 -4.88 -2.58
CA THR A 116 -1.88 -5.40 -1.97
C THR A 116 -1.66 -5.52 -0.47
N VAL A 117 -2.61 -4.99 0.31
CA VAL A 117 -2.59 -5.06 1.77
C VAL A 117 -4.00 -5.38 2.28
N LEU A 118 -4.10 -5.88 3.50
CA LEU A 118 -5.39 -6.10 4.14
C LEU A 118 -5.95 -4.76 4.64
N ASP A 119 -7.18 -4.43 4.24
CA ASP A 119 -7.91 -3.31 4.82
C ASP A 119 -8.50 -3.75 6.17
N ILE A 120 -7.86 -3.30 7.25
CA ILE A 120 -8.30 -3.57 8.62
C ILE A 120 -9.29 -2.52 9.13
N SER A 121 -9.51 -1.42 8.40
CA SER A 121 -10.40 -0.34 8.83
C SER A 121 -11.85 -0.82 8.97
N ALA A 122 -12.30 -1.70 8.07
CA ALA A 122 -13.62 -2.30 8.14
C ALA A 122 -13.78 -3.23 9.36
N VAL A 123 -12.72 -3.94 9.76
CA VAL A 123 -12.69 -4.76 10.96
C VAL A 123 -12.84 -3.87 12.20
N LEU A 124 -12.00 -2.83 12.30
CA LEU A 124 -12.00 -1.90 13.43
C LEU A 124 -13.33 -1.13 13.54
N GLY A 125 -13.89 -0.70 12.40
CA GLY A 125 -15.16 0.04 12.37
C GLY A 125 -16.35 -0.75 12.91
N LYS A 126 -16.36 -2.09 12.76
CA LYS A 126 -17.42 -2.97 13.24
C LYS A 126 -17.11 -3.66 14.58
N LEU A 127 -15.89 -3.50 15.08
CA LEU A 127 -15.46 -4.16 16.31
C LEU A 127 -16.34 -3.85 17.53
N PRO A 128 -16.73 -2.58 17.80
CA PRO A 128 -17.58 -2.28 18.96
C PRO A 128 -18.94 -2.98 18.93
N GLU A 129 -19.60 -3.00 17.75
CA GLU A 129 -20.91 -3.67 17.60
C GLU A 129 -20.79 -5.17 17.79
N ARG A 130 -19.70 -5.78 17.29
CA ARG A 130 -19.44 -7.20 17.42
C ARG A 130 -19.14 -7.60 18.85
N VAL A 131 -18.31 -6.82 19.54
CA VAL A 131 -18.02 -7.02 20.97
C VAL A 131 -19.31 -6.96 21.77
N GLN A 132 -20.16 -5.94 21.55
CA GLN A 132 -21.44 -5.83 22.25
C GLN A 132 -22.33 -7.04 21.98
N SER A 133 -22.45 -7.49 20.74
CA SER A 133 -23.26 -8.66 20.37
C SER A 133 -22.77 -9.94 21.05
N LEU A 134 -21.45 -10.14 21.13
CA LEU A 134 -20.86 -11.30 21.80
C LEU A 134 -21.05 -11.24 23.31
N LEU A 135 -20.90 -10.07 23.93
CA LEU A 135 -21.20 -9.87 25.36
C LEU A 135 -22.67 -10.19 25.68
N ASP A 136 -23.60 -9.66 24.86
CA ASP A 136 -25.03 -9.95 25.03
C ASP A 136 -25.33 -11.45 24.93
N GLN A 137 -24.68 -12.18 24.00
CA GLN A 137 -24.80 -13.63 23.88
C GLN A 137 -24.25 -14.36 25.10
N LYS A 138 -23.08 -13.96 25.61
CA LYS A 138 -22.47 -14.57 26.81
C LYS A 138 -23.35 -14.32 28.04
N VAL A 139 -23.89 -13.11 28.20
CA VAL A 139 -24.81 -12.77 29.29
C VAL A 139 -26.09 -13.61 29.21
N ALA A 140 -26.66 -13.76 28.01
CA ALA A 140 -27.87 -14.56 27.82
C ALA A 140 -27.68 -16.07 28.02
N ALA A 141 -26.47 -16.56 27.83
CA ALA A 141 -26.12 -17.98 27.99
C ALA A 141 -25.63 -18.35 29.39
N ALA A 142 -25.28 -17.36 30.21
CA ALA A 142 -24.75 -17.61 31.56
C ALA A 142 -25.79 -18.21 32.50
N GLU A 143 -25.41 -19.24 33.20
CA GLU A 143 -26.27 -19.85 34.25
C GLU A 143 -26.18 -19.04 35.55
N ASN A 144 -25.01 -18.42 35.81
CA ASN A 144 -24.78 -17.64 37.04
C ASN A 144 -24.17 -16.27 36.69
N LEU A 145 -24.62 -15.22 37.37
CA LEU A 145 -24.10 -13.87 37.19
C LEU A 145 -22.60 -13.74 37.54
N SER A 146 -22.08 -14.59 38.43
CA SER A 146 -20.65 -14.63 38.77
C SER A 146 -19.73 -15.11 37.64
N GLU A 147 -20.29 -15.67 36.59
CA GLU A 147 -19.53 -16.00 35.37
C GLU A 147 -19.29 -14.77 34.49
N ILE A 148 -20.14 -13.75 34.67
CA ILE A 148 -20.16 -12.52 33.87
C ILE A 148 -19.56 -11.35 34.62
N TYR A 149 -19.93 -11.20 35.92
CA TYR A 149 -19.55 -10.06 36.71
C TYR A 149 -18.63 -10.44 37.86
N ASP A 150 -17.74 -9.53 38.21
CA ASP A 150 -16.87 -9.63 39.39
C ASP A 150 -17.57 -9.18 40.66
N GLU A 151 -16.82 -9.09 41.76
CA GLU A 151 -17.32 -8.63 43.06
C GLU A 151 -17.72 -7.15 43.11
N HIS A 152 -17.28 -6.34 42.13
CA HIS A 152 -17.60 -4.94 41.95
C HIS A 152 -18.79 -4.70 40.99
N ASN A 153 -19.40 -5.77 40.49
CA ASN A 153 -20.47 -5.76 39.49
C ASN A 153 -20.02 -5.18 38.14
N GLU A 154 -18.72 -5.32 37.82
CA GLU A 154 -18.14 -5.03 36.52
C GLU A 154 -17.96 -6.32 35.71
N PHE A 155 -17.90 -6.21 34.36
CA PHE A 155 -17.59 -7.38 33.55
C PHE A 155 -16.22 -7.92 33.94
N ARG A 156 -16.12 -9.24 34.08
CA ARG A 156 -14.85 -9.91 34.37
C ARG A 156 -13.86 -9.62 33.25
N GLU A 157 -12.61 -9.32 33.60
CA GLU A 157 -11.54 -8.97 32.67
C GLU A 157 -11.27 -10.11 31.68
N ASP A 158 -11.20 -11.36 32.17
CA ASP A 158 -10.99 -12.55 31.36
C ASP A 158 -12.12 -12.82 30.34
N LEU A 159 -13.36 -12.46 30.70
CA LEU A 159 -14.50 -12.52 29.79
C LEU A 159 -14.37 -11.45 28.68
N VAL A 160 -14.03 -10.21 29.05
CA VAL A 160 -13.88 -9.10 28.10
C VAL A 160 -12.75 -9.39 27.11
N ASP A 161 -11.59 -9.86 27.60
CA ASP A 161 -10.46 -10.23 26.76
C ASP A 161 -10.81 -11.37 25.79
N GLY A 162 -11.48 -12.40 26.27
CA GLY A 162 -11.95 -13.51 25.43
C GLY A 162 -12.95 -13.06 24.36
N VAL A 163 -13.88 -12.17 24.71
CA VAL A 163 -14.85 -11.60 23.76
C VAL A 163 -14.16 -10.71 22.72
N LEU A 164 -13.20 -9.89 23.15
CA LEU A 164 -12.44 -9.03 22.23
C LEU A 164 -11.65 -9.86 21.24
N GLN A 165 -10.98 -10.89 21.70
CA GLN A 165 -10.24 -11.82 20.84
C GLN A 165 -11.16 -12.53 19.85
N GLU A 166 -12.31 -13.04 20.30
CA GLU A 166 -13.31 -13.68 19.44
C GLU A 166 -13.86 -12.70 18.41
N ALA A 167 -14.18 -11.45 18.81
CA ALA A 167 -14.65 -10.40 17.93
C ALA A 167 -13.66 -10.04 16.83
N LEU A 168 -12.37 -9.96 17.17
CA LEU A 168 -11.30 -9.70 16.22
C LEU A 168 -11.12 -10.85 15.23
N GLN A 169 -11.10 -12.09 15.69
CA GLN A 169 -11.01 -13.26 14.81
C GLN A 169 -12.18 -13.32 13.82
N GLN A 170 -13.39 -13.11 14.30
CA GLN A 170 -14.57 -13.03 13.42
C GLN A 170 -14.47 -11.86 12.44
N GLY A 171 -13.98 -10.70 12.89
CA GLY A 171 -13.78 -9.51 12.07
C GLY A 171 -12.78 -9.75 10.95
N LEU A 172 -11.62 -10.32 11.26
CA LEU A 172 -10.62 -10.68 10.27
C LEU A 172 -11.17 -11.68 9.24
N ALA A 173 -11.94 -12.68 9.67
CA ALA A 173 -12.51 -13.66 8.76
C ALA A 173 -13.63 -13.12 7.87
N GLN A 174 -14.44 -12.19 8.35
CA GLN A 174 -15.67 -11.75 7.69
C GLN A 174 -15.56 -10.40 6.99
N ASP A 175 -14.83 -9.44 7.58
CA ASP A 175 -14.83 -8.04 7.14
C ASP A 175 -13.51 -7.61 6.50
N ALA A 176 -12.38 -8.22 6.87
CA ALA A 176 -11.12 -7.91 6.25
C ALA A 176 -11.12 -8.24 4.75
N ARG A 177 -10.65 -7.31 3.93
CA ARG A 177 -10.57 -7.47 2.47
C ARG A 177 -9.22 -7.02 1.98
N PRO A 178 -8.62 -7.73 1.00
CA PRO A 178 -7.43 -7.24 0.34
C PRO A 178 -7.78 -6.01 -0.51
N VAL A 179 -6.95 -4.98 -0.41
CA VAL A 179 -7.03 -3.76 -1.21
C VAL A 179 -5.73 -3.61 -1.97
N THR A 180 -5.83 -3.51 -3.29
CA THR A 180 -4.69 -3.30 -4.18
C THR A 180 -4.61 -1.82 -4.56
N ARG A 181 -3.41 -1.24 -4.46
CA ARG A 181 -3.12 0.15 -4.79
C ARG A 181 -1.94 0.24 -5.73
N GLU A 182 -1.94 1.26 -6.59
CA GLU A 182 -0.78 1.56 -7.41
C GLU A 182 0.41 1.97 -6.53
N MET A 183 1.58 1.47 -6.90
CA MET A 183 2.83 1.72 -6.22
C MET A 183 3.88 2.21 -7.19
N THR A 184 4.67 3.18 -6.77
CA THR A 184 5.86 3.63 -7.48
C THR A 184 7.07 3.44 -6.58
N LEU A 185 7.97 2.57 -6.98
CA LEU A 185 9.26 2.37 -6.33
C LEU A 185 10.29 3.26 -7.00
N LYS A 186 10.87 4.18 -6.25
CA LYS A 186 11.90 5.11 -6.70
C LYS A 186 13.19 4.88 -5.95
N LEU A 187 14.29 4.65 -6.69
CA LEU A 187 15.61 4.45 -6.11
C LEU A 187 16.53 5.61 -6.48
N VAL A 188 17.31 6.06 -5.52
CA VAL A 188 18.33 7.09 -5.70
C VAL A 188 19.68 6.60 -5.18
N ASN A 189 20.76 7.01 -5.87
CA ASN A 189 22.11 6.81 -5.36
C ASN A 189 22.49 8.03 -4.51
N ARG A 190 22.95 7.80 -3.28
CA ARG A 190 23.48 8.80 -2.40
C ARG A 190 24.80 8.27 -1.82
N ASP A 191 25.85 9.00 -2.07
CA ASP A 191 27.20 8.67 -1.58
C ASP A 191 27.68 7.24 -1.94
N GLY A 192 27.28 6.77 -3.13
CA GLY A 192 27.64 5.44 -3.64
C GLY A 192 26.71 4.30 -3.17
N GLN A 193 25.70 4.60 -2.33
CA GLN A 193 24.73 3.64 -1.87
C GLN A 193 23.35 3.91 -2.49
N TRP A 194 22.64 2.85 -2.87
CA TRP A 194 21.28 2.93 -3.38
C TRP A 194 20.27 2.85 -2.25
N TRP A 195 19.23 3.68 -2.36
CA TRP A 195 18.17 3.81 -1.37
C TRP A 195 16.80 3.87 -2.06
N VAL A 196 15.82 3.25 -1.45
CA VAL A 196 14.42 3.47 -1.76
C VAL A 196 13.99 4.83 -1.22
N VAL A 197 13.38 5.66 -2.07
CA VAL A 197 12.82 6.95 -1.61
C VAL A 197 11.42 6.72 -1.06
N PRO A 198 11.17 7.09 0.22
CA PRO A 198 9.85 6.98 0.79
C PRO A 198 8.88 7.90 0.02
N HIS A 199 7.88 7.30 -0.63
CA HIS A 199 6.81 8.03 -1.28
C HIS A 199 5.59 8.08 -0.35
N GLN A 200 4.90 9.22 -0.31
CA GLN A 200 3.78 9.41 0.61
C GLN A 200 2.71 8.31 0.51
N ASN A 201 2.35 7.91 -0.72
CA ASN A 201 1.37 6.84 -0.94
C ASN A 201 1.83 5.49 -0.37
N LEU A 202 3.12 5.16 -0.50
CA LEU A 202 3.70 3.95 0.06
C LEU A 202 3.64 3.99 1.60
N LEU A 203 4.07 5.09 2.20
CA LEU A 203 4.03 5.27 3.66
C LEU A 203 2.60 5.19 4.20
N GLN A 204 1.63 5.82 3.53
CA GLN A 204 0.22 5.74 3.92
C GLN A 204 -0.33 4.30 3.82
N THR A 205 0.06 3.57 2.76
CA THR A 205 -0.39 2.20 2.56
C THR A 205 0.20 1.27 3.63
N LEU A 206 1.49 1.40 3.94
CA LEU A 206 2.18 0.58 4.94
C LEU A 206 1.85 0.97 6.38
N GLY A 207 1.46 2.22 6.62
CA GLY A 207 1.03 2.68 7.94
C GLY A 207 -0.36 2.19 8.36
N GLY A 208 -1.05 1.41 7.51
CA GLY A 208 -2.38 0.86 7.82
C GLY A 208 -3.48 1.90 8.01
N LEU A 209 -3.16 3.18 7.81
CA LEU A 209 -4.07 4.32 7.92
C LEU A 209 -4.45 4.77 6.51
N ALA A 210 -5.43 4.15 5.97
CA ALA A 210 -5.99 4.51 4.68
C ALA A 210 -7.37 5.11 4.84
#